data_1c3fa9c07973b1e878ad52619223bb80
#
_entry.id   1c3fa9c07973b1e878ad52619223bb80
#
_cell.length_a   1.000
_cell.length_b   1.000
_cell.length_c   1.000
_cell.angle_alpha   90.00
_cell.angle_beta   90.00
_cell.angle_gamma   90.00
#
_symmetry.space_group_name_H-M   'P 1'
#
loop_
_entity.id
_entity.type
_entity.pdbx_description
1 polymer ?
#
loop_
_entity_poly.entity_id
_entity_poly.type
_entity_poly.pdbx_seq_one_letter_code
_entity_poly.pdbx_strand_id
1 'polypeptide(L)'
;VNGVFNAVMVWGDGVDKTMFYGRGAGKLPTASAVLGDLIDEVKQTDTVESQSWEPAEEGADFVAPIDDFFAARCYRTSPCGSGVFAKIADEVGVKLLNTRENGCMISGCDQKTAEAFKQKLAKEGVEILSRIPVLDDEA
;
A
#
# COMPACT_ATOMS: atom_id res chain seq x y z
N VAL A 1 -11.57 2.97 -3.94
CA VAL A 1 -11.42 4.43 -3.74
C VAL A 1 -11.21 5.06 -5.11
N ASN A 2 -12.09 5.96 -5.51
CA ASN A 2 -12.08 6.57 -6.84
C ASN A 2 -12.14 8.10 -6.75
N GLY A 3 -11.64 8.78 -7.80
CA GLY A 3 -11.70 10.24 -7.93
C GLY A 3 -10.86 10.95 -6.86
N VAL A 4 -11.45 11.90 -6.17
CA VAL A 4 -10.79 12.74 -5.15
C VAL A 4 -10.78 12.13 -3.74
N PHE A 5 -11.33 10.93 -3.58
CA PHE A 5 -11.35 10.25 -2.29
C PHE A 5 -10.03 9.54 -2.02
N ASN A 6 -9.64 9.54 -0.77
CA ASN A 6 -8.50 8.81 -0.24
C ASN A 6 -8.92 7.96 0.95
N ALA A 7 -8.20 6.89 1.19
CA ALA A 7 -8.37 6.05 2.35
C ALA A 7 -6.99 5.71 2.94
N VAL A 8 -6.87 5.79 4.25
CA VAL A 8 -5.72 5.31 5.00
C VAL A 8 -6.24 4.29 6.00
N MET A 9 -5.70 3.09 5.95
CA MET A 9 -6.01 2.02 6.90
C MET A 9 -4.81 1.82 7.81
N VAL A 10 -5.08 1.74 9.11
CA VAL A 10 -4.08 1.53 10.15
C VAL A 10 -4.49 0.29 10.94
N TRP A 11 -3.55 -0.61 11.16
CA TRP A 11 -3.66 -1.69 12.13
C TRP A 11 -2.82 -1.35 13.36
N GLY A 12 -3.41 -1.45 14.52
CA GLY A 12 -2.71 -1.21 15.76
C GLY A 12 -3.21 -2.14 16.87
N ASP A 13 -2.32 -2.54 17.76
CA ASP A 13 -2.62 -3.51 18.83
C ASP A 13 -3.75 -3.04 19.76
N GLY A 14 -3.93 -1.72 19.92
CA GLY A 14 -4.94 -1.14 20.79
C GLY A 14 -6.25 -0.77 20.08
N VAL A 15 -6.25 -0.61 18.75
CA VAL A 15 -7.40 -0.11 17.98
C VAL A 15 -7.86 -1.07 16.89
N ASP A 16 -7.14 -2.19 16.74
CA ASP A 16 -7.38 -3.14 15.65
C ASP A 16 -7.37 -2.43 14.27
N LYS A 17 -8.30 -2.73 13.40
CA LYS A 17 -8.40 -2.14 12.06
C LYS A 17 -9.17 -0.82 12.11
N THR A 18 -8.50 0.27 11.79
CA THR A 18 -9.13 1.59 11.69
C THR A 18 -8.91 2.16 10.31
N MET A 19 -9.96 2.70 9.69
CA MET A 19 -9.88 3.31 8.38
C MET A 19 -10.37 4.75 8.40
N PHE A 20 -9.54 5.64 7.88
CA PHE A 20 -9.87 7.04 7.61
C PHE A 20 -10.18 7.17 6.13
N TYR A 21 -11.38 7.64 5.80
CA TYR A 21 -11.84 7.78 4.42
C TYR A 21 -12.44 9.17 4.21
N GLY A 22 -12.01 9.86 3.18
CA GLY A 22 -12.50 11.20 2.88
C GLY A 22 -12.01 11.76 1.56
N ARG A 23 -12.47 12.97 1.27
CA ARG A 23 -11.98 13.74 0.13
C ARG A 23 -10.62 14.36 0.46
N GLY A 24 -9.56 13.93 -0.22
CA GLY A 24 -8.21 14.49 -0.06
C GLY A 24 -7.95 15.72 -0.91
N ALA A 25 -8.86 16.06 -1.85
CA ALA A 25 -8.69 17.21 -2.74
C ALA A 25 -10.05 17.86 -3.07
N GLY A 26 -9.98 19.12 -3.50
CA GLY A 26 -11.14 19.92 -3.90
C GLY A 26 -11.26 21.23 -3.12
N LYS A 27 -11.82 22.24 -3.73
CA LYS A 27 -11.93 23.60 -3.12
C LYS A 27 -12.62 23.59 -1.76
N LEU A 28 -13.78 22.97 -1.67
CA LEU A 28 -14.58 22.95 -0.43
C LEU A 28 -13.94 22.08 0.68
N PRO A 29 -13.50 20.83 0.42
CA PRO A 29 -12.82 20.04 1.45
C PRO A 29 -11.57 20.72 1.98
N THR A 30 -10.73 21.31 1.13
CA THR A 30 -9.53 22.03 1.54
C THR A 30 -9.88 23.28 2.37
N ALA A 31 -10.83 24.09 1.92
CA ALA A 31 -11.28 25.26 2.66
C ALA A 31 -11.89 24.89 4.02
N SER A 32 -12.65 23.79 4.08
CA SER A 32 -13.23 23.31 5.33
C SER A 32 -12.18 22.84 6.32
N ALA A 33 -11.12 22.17 5.86
CA ALA A 33 -10.01 21.75 6.72
C ALA A 33 -9.28 22.98 7.30
N VAL A 34 -8.89 23.92 6.45
CA VAL A 34 -8.21 25.17 6.90
C VAL A 34 -9.09 25.96 7.88
N LEU A 35 -10.40 26.05 7.61
CA LEU A 35 -11.32 26.75 8.52
C LEU A 35 -11.46 26.00 9.87
N GLY A 36 -11.46 24.66 9.83
CA GLY A 36 -11.46 23.83 11.04
C GLY A 36 -10.26 24.13 11.92
N ASP A 37 -9.06 24.08 11.35
CA ASP A 37 -7.81 24.38 12.04
C ASP A 37 -7.80 25.80 12.62
N LEU A 38 -8.28 26.80 11.88
CA LEU A 38 -8.40 28.16 12.37
C LEU A 38 -9.39 28.31 13.54
N ILE A 39 -10.52 27.61 13.48
CA ILE A 39 -11.52 27.63 14.56
C ILE A 39 -10.95 26.96 15.82
N ASP A 40 -10.24 25.87 15.66
CA ASP A 40 -9.63 25.17 16.79
C ASP A 40 -8.54 26.01 17.43
N GLU A 41 -7.70 26.69 16.65
CA GLU A 41 -6.68 27.59 17.14
C GLU A 41 -7.28 28.80 17.89
N VAL A 42 -8.34 29.39 17.37
CA VAL A 42 -9.03 30.52 18.05
C VAL A 42 -9.71 30.08 19.35
N LYS A 43 -10.16 28.83 19.45
CA LYS A 43 -10.76 28.30 20.68
C LYS A 43 -9.73 27.91 21.74
N GLN A 44 -8.50 27.63 21.33
CA GLN A 44 -7.41 27.33 22.26
C GLN A 44 -6.92 28.62 22.90
N THR A 45 -7.44 28.92 24.05
CA THR A 45 -7.06 30.10 24.85
C THR A 45 -5.86 29.86 25.76
N ASP A 46 -5.52 28.61 26.00
CA ASP A 46 -4.38 28.19 26.81
C ASP A 46 -3.24 27.68 25.92
N THR A 47 -2.01 27.95 26.34
CA THR A 47 -0.83 27.42 25.67
C THR A 47 -0.89 25.90 25.63
N VAL A 48 -1.04 25.33 24.44
CA VAL A 48 -0.85 23.91 24.25
C VAL A 48 0.57 23.56 24.68
N GLU A 49 0.72 22.67 25.65
CA GLU A 49 2.01 22.05 25.88
C GLU A 49 2.47 21.45 24.58
N SER A 50 3.49 22.03 23.97
CA SER A 50 4.08 21.50 22.76
C SER A 50 4.54 20.09 23.07
N GLN A 51 3.90 19.09 22.47
CA GLN A 51 4.45 17.74 22.48
C GLN A 51 5.80 17.84 21.75
N SER A 52 6.87 17.81 22.54
CA SER A 52 8.21 17.74 21.97
C SER A 52 8.40 16.35 21.41
N TRP A 53 8.55 16.26 20.10
CA TRP A 53 9.02 15.05 19.48
C TRP A 53 10.49 14.86 19.86
N GLU A 54 10.77 13.83 20.62
CA GLU A 54 12.16 13.46 20.85
C GLU A 54 12.73 12.89 19.55
N PRO A 55 13.96 13.26 19.18
CA PRO A 55 14.64 12.61 18.05
C PRO A 55 14.74 11.11 18.32
N ALA A 56 14.52 10.30 17.31
CA ALA A 56 14.78 8.87 17.42
C ALA A 56 16.25 8.65 17.81
N GLU A 57 16.51 7.70 18.69
CA GLU A 57 17.87 7.30 19.03
C GLU A 57 18.60 6.89 17.75
N GLU A 58 19.87 7.29 17.63
CA GLU A 58 20.69 6.93 16.48
C GLU A 58 20.81 5.39 16.38
N GLY A 59 20.33 4.85 15.25
CA GLY A 59 20.28 3.39 15.01
C GLY A 59 19.00 2.70 15.47
N ALA A 60 18.03 3.41 16.05
CA ALA A 60 16.71 2.85 16.30
C ALA A 60 15.93 2.77 14.97
N ASP A 61 15.66 1.55 14.52
CA ASP A 61 14.87 1.30 13.32
C ASP A 61 13.44 0.95 13.73
N PHE A 62 12.55 1.95 13.68
CA PHE A 62 11.12 1.79 13.97
C PHE A 62 10.31 1.34 12.76
N VAL A 63 10.95 1.22 11.60
CA VAL A 63 10.31 0.84 10.35
C VAL A 63 10.87 -0.49 9.89
N ALA A 64 10.03 -1.51 9.81
CA ALA A 64 10.45 -2.79 9.28
C ALA A 64 10.97 -2.64 7.83
N PRO A 65 12.05 -3.33 7.46
CA PRO A 65 12.55 -3.34 6.09
C PRO A 65 11.47 -3.77 5.11
N ILE A 66 11.44 -3.16 3.93
CA ILE A 66 10.48 -3.53 2.88
C ILE A 66 10.64 -5.00 2.46
N ASP A 67 11.81 -5.57 2.65
CA ASP A 67 12.10 -6.97 2.33
C ASP A 67 11.34 -7.95 3.23
N ASP A 68 10.98 -7.53 4.44
CA ASP A 68 10.18 -8.31 5.40
C ASP A 68 8.67 -8.21 5.10
N PHE A 69 8.28 -7.34 4.17
CA PHE A 69 6.88 -7.11 3.84
C PHE A 69 6.30 -8.30 3.06
N PHE A 70 5.44 -9.06 3.73
CA PHE A 70 4.73 -10.19 3.16
C PHE A 70 3.31 -9.80 2.75
N ALA A 71 2.97 -9.92 1.47
CA ALA A 71 1.64 -9.60 0.96
C ALA A 71 1.35 -10.32 -0.37
N ALA A 72 0.07 -10.52 -0.66
CA ALA A 72 -0.39 -10.82 -2.01
C ALA A 72 -0.12 -9.61 -2.93
N ARG A 73 0.04 -9.85 -4.22
CA ARG A 73 0.34 -8.78 -5.18
C ARG A 73 -0.47 -8.90 -6.44
N CYS A 74 -1.04 -7.77 -6.84
CA CYS A 74 -1.71 -7.61 -8.12
C CYS A 74 -0.75 -6.92 -9.11
N TYR A 75 -0.54 -7.56 -10.25
CA TYR A 75 0.26 -7.03 -11.35
C TYR A 75 -0.64 -6.66 -12.51
N ARG A 76 -0.53 -5.44 -13.00
CA ARG A 76 -1.04 -5.04 -14.31
C ARG A 76 0.12 -5.06 -15.30
N THR A 77 -0.06 -5.73 -16.43
CA THR A 77 1.01 -5.95 -17.41
C THR A 77 0.57 -5.56 -18.82
N SER A 78 1.53 -5.53 -19.74
CA SER A 78 1.21 -5.63 -21.15
C SER A 78 0.45 -6.95 -21.42
N PRO A 79 -0.43 -7.01 -22.44
CA PRO A 79 -1.16 -8.22 -22.76
C PRO A 79 -0.21 -9.40 -23.00
N CYS A 80 -0.49 -10.53 -22.38
CA CYS A 80 0.23 -11.78 -22.59
C CYS A 80 -0.70 -12.98 -22.42
N GLY A 81 -0.29 -14.14 -22.87
CA GLY A 81 -1.05 -15.37 -22.69
C GLY A 81 -1.16 -15.75 -21.21
N SER A 82 -2.36 -16.12 -20.76
CA SER A 82 -2.61 -16.50 -19.35
C SER A 82 -1.71 -17.64 -18.86
N GLY A 83 -1.25 -18.51 -19.73
CA GLY A 83 -0.32 -19.59 -19.41
C GLY A 83 1.07 -19.12 -18.95
N VAL A 84 1.49 -17.92 -19.35
CA VAL A 84 2.77 -17.33 -18.92
C VAL A 84 2.77 -17.07 -17.42
N PHE A 85 1.71 -16.50 -16.88
CA PHE A 85 1.59 -16.24 -15.45
C PHE A 85 1.59 -17.54 -14.64
N ALA A 86 0.87 -18.56 -15.10
CA ALA A 86 0.81 -19.85 -14.42
C ALA A 86 2.17 -20.54 -14.37
N LYS A 87 2.89 -20.58 -15.49
CA LYS A 87 4.25 -21.11 -15.58
C LYS A 87 5.20 -20.43 -14.60
N ILE A 88 5.22 -19.08 -14.61
CA ILE A 88 6.12 -18.31 -13.76
C ILE A 88 5.76 -18.43 -12.29
N ALA A 89 4.47 -18.45 -11.94
CA ALA A 89 4.01 -18.62 -10.57
C ALA A 89 4.48 -19.98 -10.00
N ASP A 90 4.35 -21.05 -10.77
CA ASP A 90 4.84 -22.37 -10.40
C ASP A 90 6.36 -22.41 -10.22
N GLU A 91 7.11 -21.78 -11.12
CA GLU A 91 8.58 -21.72 -11.08
C GLU A 91 9.14 -20.94 -9.87
N VAL A 92 8.40 -19.97 -9.32
CA VAL A 92 8.83 -19.18 -8.14
C VAL A 92 8.15 -19.65 -6.85
N GLY A 93 7.26 -20.65 -6.95
CA GLY A 93 6.61 -21.25 -5.80
C GLY A 93 5.50 -20.39 -5.19
N VAL A 94 4.81 -19.56 -5.98
CA VAL A 94 3.65 -18.78 -5.54
C VAL A 94 2.36 -19.29 -6.18
N LYS A 95 1.25 -19.16 -5.48
CA LYS A 95 -0.06 -19.51 -6.00
C LYS A 95 -0.63 -18.37 -6.86
N LEU A 96 -1.10 -18.68 -8.05
CA LEU A 96 -1.86 -17.76 -8.89
C LEU A 96 -3.30 -17.70 -8.38
N LEU A 97 -3.73 -16.55 -7.87
CA LEU A 97 -5.08 -16.34 -7.31
C LEU A 97 -6.08 -15.92 -8.39
N ASN A 98 -5.62 -15.09 -9.33
CA ASN A 98 -6.44 -14.63 -10.43
C ASN A 98 -5.54 -14.30 -11.63
N THR A 99 -6.09 -14.40 -12.84
CA THR A 99 -5.38 -14.05 -14.07
C THR A 99 -6.32 -13.46 -15.10
N ARG A 100 -5.80 -12.52 -15.88
CA ARG A 100 -6.44 -11.91 -17.04
C ARG A 100 -5.38 -11.72 -18.11
N GLU A 101 -5.79 -11.39 -19.32
CA GLU A 101 -4.88 -11.13 -20.45
C GLU A 101 -3.80 -10.07 -20.13
N ASN A 102 -4.15 -9.06 -19.34
CA ASN A 102 -3.30 -7.91 -19.03
C ASN A 102 -2.94 -7.81 -17.52
N GLY A 103 -2.92 -8.93 -16.82
CA GLY A 103 -2.51 -8.94 -15.42
C GLY A 103 -2.84 -10.20 -14.65
N CYS A 104 -2.27 -10.31 -13.46
CA CYS A 104 -2.49 -11.42 -12.55
C CYS A 104 -2.44 -10.98 -11.09
N MET A 105 -2.94 -11.83 -10.22
CA MET A 105 -2.81 -11.71 -8.78
C MET A 105 -2.16 -12.98 -8.24
N ILE A 106 -1.08 -12.83 -7.48
CA ILE A 106 -0.36 -13.91 -6.81
C ILE A 106 -0.61 -13.88 -5.30
N SER A 107 -0.49 -15.04 -4.67
CA SER A 107 -0.59 -15.19 -3.21
C SER A 107 0.48 -14.40 -2.47
N GLY A 108 0.31 -14.26 -1.15
CA GLY A 108 1.29 -13.66 -0.28
C GLY A 108 2.68 -14.27 -0.49
N CYS A 109 3.66 -13.39 -0.59
CA CYS A 109 5.07 -13.74 -0.71
C CYS A 109 5.94 -12.56 -0.22
N ASP A 110 7.18 -12.87 0.13
CA ASP A 110 8.18 -11.87 0.47
C ASP A 110 8.62 -11.04 -0.74
N GLN A 111 9.37 -9.99 -0.49
CA GLN A 111 9.85 -9.10 -1.55
C GLN A 111 10.80 -9.81 -2.52
N LYS A 112 11.65 -10.72 -2.03
CA LYS A 112 12.60 -11.47 -2.86
C LYS A 112 11.89 -12.33 -3.89
N THR A 113 10.86 -13.06 -3.47
CA THR A 113 10.03 -13.88 -4.35
C THR A 113 9.26 -13.01 -5.36
N ALA A 114 8.75 -11.85 -4.91
CA ALA A 114 8.07 -10.89 -5.79
C ALA A 114 9.01 -10.32 -6.87
N GLU A 115 10.27 -10.02 -6.52
CA GLU A 115 11.25 -9.57 -7.50
C GLU A 115 11.68 -10.70 -8.46
N ALA A 116 11.78 -11.94 -7.99
CA ALA A 116 12.02 -13.10 -8.85
C ALA A 116 10.89 -13.29 -9.88
N PHE A 117 9.63 -13.14 -9.44
CA PHE A 117 8.46 -13.20 -10.32
C PHE A 117 8.52 -12.11 -11.40
N LYS A 118 8.80 -10.88 -11.00
CA LYS A 118 8.97 -9.74 -11.92
C LYS A 118 10.08 -9.95 -12.94
N GLN A 119 11.25 -10.42 -12.51
CA GLN A 119 12.38 -10.69 -13.42
C GLN A 119 12.06 -11.76 -14.44
N LYS A 120 11.30 -12.79 -14.05
CA LYS A 120 10.87 -13.84 -14.97
C LYS A 120 9.83 -13.33 -15.98
N LEU A 121 8.88 -12.47 -15.57
CA LEU A 121 7.97 -11.79 -16.49
C LEU A 121 8.72 -10.97 -17.54
N ALA A 122 9.73 -10.22 -17.12
CA ALA A 122 10.55 -9.42 -18.03
C ALA A 122 11.32 -10.30 -19.04
N LYS A 123 11.81 -11.48 -18.62
CA LYS A 123 12.47 -12.45 -19.52
C LYS A 123 11.54 -13.03 -20.58
N GLU A 124 10.25 -13.18 -20.27
CA GLU A 124 9.21 -13.60 -21.23
C GLU A 124 8.69 -12.41 -22.06
N GLY A 125 9.30 -11.22 -21.94
CA GLY A 125 8.91 -10.03 -22.69
C GLY A 125 7.65 -9.34 -22.21
N VAL A 126 7.21 -9.64 -20.99
CA VAL A 126 6.02 -9.06 -20.38
C VAL A 126 6.41 -7.82 -19.57
N GLU A 127 5.90 -6.66 -20.00
CA GLU A 127 6.11 -5.40 -19.30
C GLU A 127 5.14 -5.27 -18.12
N ILE A 128 5.65 -4.90 -16.94
CA ILE A 128 4.84 -4.59 -15.78
C ILE A 128 4.51 -3.09 -15.77
N LEU A 129 3.23 -2.77 -15.91
CA LEU A 129 2.71 -1.41 -15.94
C LEU A 129 2.40 -0.88 -14.53
N SER A 130 2.00 -1.75 -13.61
CA SER A 130 1.84 -1.41 -12.19
C SER A 130 1.89 -2.65 -11.30
N ARG A 131 2.30 -2.46 -10.05
CA ARG A 131 2.31 -3.47 -8.99
C ARG A 131 1.64 -2.88 -7.75
N ILE A 132 0.66 -3.56 -7.22
CA ILE A 132 -0.09 -3.13 -6.04
C ILE A 132 -0.05 -4.28 -5.03
N PRO A 133 0.47 -4.06 -3.82
CA PRO A 133 0.30 -5.02 -2.75
C PRO A 133 -1.18 -5.07 -2.35
N VAL A 134 -1.65 -6.28 -2.07
CA VAL A 134 -3.02 -6.52 -1.64
C VAL A 134 -2.96 -7.00 -0.20
N LEU A 135 -3.62 -6.28 0.68
CA LEU A 135 -3.76 -6.69 2.06
C LEU A 135 -4.70 -7.88 2.10
N ASP A 136 -4.22 -8.97 2.69
CA ASP A 136 -5.03 -10.17 2.92
C ASP A 136 -5.62 -10.06 4.33
N ASP A 137 -6.92 -10.30 4.47
CA ASP A 137 -7.61 -10.20 5.77
C ASP A 137 -7.25 -11.35 6.74
N GLU A 138 -6.43 -12.30 6.28
CA GLU A 138 -6.03 -13.49 7.05
C GLU A 138 -4.54 -13.46 7.49
N ALA A 139 -3.88 -12.29 7.50
CA ALA A 139 -2.51 -12.16 7.98
C ALA A 139 -2.46 -11.68 9.44
#